data_68e15e1886a584d8b3dc6e63a7fd4075
#
_entry.id   68e15e1886a584d8b3dc6e63a7fd4075
#
_cell.length_a   1.000
_cell.length_b   1.000
_cell.length_c   1.000
_cell.angle_alpha   90.00
_cell.angle_beta   90.00
_cell.angle_gamma   90.00
#
_symmetry.space_group_name_H-M   'P 1'
#
loop_
_entity.id
_entity.type
_entity.pdbx_description
1 polymer ?
#
loop_
_entity_poly.entity_id
_entity_poly.type
_entity_poly.pdbx_seq_one_letter_code
_entity_poly.pdbx_strand_id
1 'polypeptide(L)'
;ESEIWGSGMPKREFLFVDDLVEACLFLLDYDKDYSPVNIGSQEEVSIRELAIMMNEVVGYKGRLAFDTSKPDGMTLKKVDTSKMDALGWKARTPLREGLQKVYCWFLTNNISKNNKS
;
A
#
# COMPACT_ATOMS: atom_id res chain seq x y z
N GLU A 1 5.54 22.52 -1.15
CA GLU A 1 6.46 21.55 -1.72
C GLU A 1 6.61 20.37 -0.76
N SER A 2 6.49 19.15 -1.29
CA SER A 2 6.72 17.94 -0.51
C SER A 2 8.03 17.30 -0.97
N GLU A 3 8.89 16.99 0.00
CA GLU A 3 10.20 16.39 -0.27
C GLU A 3 10.12 14.87 -0.12
N ILE A 4 10.69 14.17 -1.10
CA ILE A 4 10.81 12.71 -1.11
C ILE A 4 12.30 12.36 -1.16
N TRP A 5 12.76 11.54 -0.23
CA TRP A 5 14.15 11.12 -0.20
C TRP A 5 14.44 10.08 -1.27
N GLY A 6 15.54 10.27 -1.97
CA GLY A 6 15.99 9.40 -3.04
C GLY A 6 15.46 9.81 -4.42
N SER A 7 15.60 8.93 -5.39
CA SER A 7 15.20 9.18 -6.78
C SER A 7 13.71 8.93 -7.04
N GLY A 8 13.05 8.19 -6.17
CA GLY A 8 11.69 7.72 -6.38
C GLY A 8 11.57 6.52 -7.31
N MET A 9 12.68 5.95 -7.74
CA MET A 9 12.71 4.82 -8.68
C MET A 9 12.48 3.45 -8.03
N PRO A 10 12.89 3.19 -6.78
CA PRO A 10 12.62 1.90 -6.15
C PRO A 10 11.14 1.54 -6.17
N LYS A 11 10.86 0.27 -6.40
CA LYS A 11 9.50 -0.25 -6.46
C LYS A 11 9.11 -0.96 -5.18
N ARG A 12 7.86 -0.82 -4.81
CA ARG A 12 7.28 -1.45 -3.62
C ARG A 12 5.90 -2.00 -3.94
N GLU A 13 5.50 -2.95 -3.13
CA GLU A 13 4.18 -3.57 -3.18
C GLU A 13 3.41 -3.14 -1.95
N PHE A 14 2.16 -2.74 -2.13
CA PHE A 14 1.29 -2.28 -1.04
C PHE A 14 0.01 -3.11 -1.02
N LEU A 15 -0.40 -3.50 0.17
CA LEU A 15 -1.61 -4.29 0.38
C LEU A 15 -2.59 -3.49 1.24
N PHE A 16 -3.83 -3.38 0.77
CA PHE A 16 -4.89 -2.74 1.53
C PHE A 16 -5.26 -3.59 2.76
N VAL A 17 -5.44 -2.93 3.91
CA VAL A 17 -5.62 -3.63 5.19
C VAL A 17 -6.83 -4.55 5.21
N ASP A 18 -7.93 -4.18 4.56
CA ASP A 18 -9.13 -5.02 4.51
C ASP A 18 -8.87 -6.30 3.70
N ASP A 19 -8.06 -6.21 2.64
CA ASP A 19 -7.64 -7.40 1.89
C ASP A 19 -6.78 -8.33 2.76
N LEU A 20 -5.91 -7.77 3.59
CA LEU A 20 -5.13 -8.57 4.53
C LEU A 20 -6.02 -9.31 5.53
N VAL A 21 -7.01 -8.62 6.10
CA VAL A 21 -7.97 -9.24 7.02
C VAL A 21 -8.74 -10.36 6.32
N GLU A 22 -9.20 -10.12 5.09
CA GLU A 22 -9.90 -11.13 4.29
C GLU A 22 -9.01 -12.35 4.04
N ALA A 23 -7.73 -12.14 3.73
CA ALA A 23 -6.76 -13.22 3.55
C ALA A 23 -6.60 -14.06 4.83
N CYS A 24 -6.52 -13.41 5.98
CA CYS A 24 -6.42 -14.11 7.27
C CYS A 24 -7.66 -14.96 7.55
N LEU A 25 -8.85 -14.40 7.31
CA LEU A 25 -10.12 -15.14 7.46
C LEU A 25 -10.19 -16.32 6.50
N PHE A 26 -9.75 -16.13 5.27
CA PHE A 26 -9.68 -17.18 4.26
C PHE A 26 -8.79 -18.33 4.72
N LEU A 27 -7.63 -18.03 5.30
CA LEU A 27 -6.70 -19.05 5.78
C LEU A 27 -7.23 -19.85 6.99
N LEU A 28 -8.09 -19.23 7.81
CA LEU A 28 -8.71 -19.92 8.95
C LEU A 28 -9.63 -21.08 8.53
N ASP A 29 -10.18 -21.01 7.31
CA ASP A 29 -11.04 -22.06 6.78
C ASP A 29 -10.27 -23.27 6.24
N TYR A 30 -8.94 -23.18 6.18
CA TYR A 30 -8.10 -24.27 5.71
C TYR A 30 -7.56 -25.08 6.88
N ASP A 31 -7.93 -26.35 6.93
CA ASP A 31 -7.59 -27.31 7.99
C ASP A 31 -6.26 -28.02 7.70
N LYS A 32 -5.24 -27.24 7.38
CA LYS A 32 -3.89 -27.76 7.11
C LYS A 32 -2.84 -26.98 7.87
N ASP A 33 -1.83 -27.70 8.35
CA ASP A 33 -0.66 -27.08 8.94
C ASP A 33 0.17 -26.42 7.83
N TYR A 34 0.21 -25.10 7.85
CA TYR A 34 0.98 -24.34 6.88
C TYR A 34 2.26 -23.81 7.51
N SER A 35 3.38 -24.03 6.84
CA SER A 35 4.53 -23.16 6.98
C SER A 35 4.14 -21.72 6.61
N PRO A 36 4.93 -20.70 7.00
CA PRO A 36 4.57 -19.31 6.72
C PRO A 36 4.10 -19.08 5.28
N VAL A 37 3.01 -18.31 5.14
CA VAL A 37 2.41 -17.98 3.85
C VAL A 37 2.56 -16.48 3.62
N ASN A 38 3.11 -16.11 2.47
CA ASN A 38 3.23 -14.71 2.08
C ASN A 38 1.90 -14.20 1.50
N ILE A 39 1.51 -13.01 1.93
CA ILE A 39 0.33 -12.31 1.44
C ILE A 39 0.77 -11.00 0.83
N GLY A 40 0.38 -10.74 -0.41
CA GLY A 40 0.72 -9.51 -1.11
C GLY A 40 -0.33 -9.16 -2.14
N SER A 41 -0.24 -7.94 -2.68
CA SER A 41 -1.18 -7.43 -3.68
C SER A 41 -0.79 -7.81 -5.11
N GLN A 42 0.48 -8.15 -5.33
CA GLN A 42 1.10 -8.35 -6.64
C GLN A 42 1.15 -7.06 -7.50
N GLU A 43 0.75 -5.93 -6.94
CA GLU A 43 0.77 -4.64 -7.64
C GLU A 43 2.02 -3.86 -7.21
N GLU A 44 2.97 -3.72 -8.14
CA GLU A 44 4.21 -3.00 -7.90
C GLU A 44 4.12 -1.58 -8.42
N VAL A 45 4.56 -0.61 -7.60
CA VAL A 45 4.67 0.78 -8.02
C VAL A 45 5.97 1.37 -7.52
N SER A 46 6.54 2.30 -8.28
CA SER A 46 7.68 3.07 -7.81
C SER A 46 7.22 4.07 -6.74
N ILE A 47 8.16 4.51 -5.92
CA ILE A 47 7.88 5.55 -4.91
C ILE A 47 7.40 6.83 -5.59
N ARG A 48 7.94 7.15 -6.79
CA ARG A 48 7.48 8.29 -7.59
C ARG A 48 6.02 8.14 -8.01
N GLU A 49 5.66 7.00 -8.55
CA GLU A 49 4.27 6.71 -8.97
C GLU A 49 3.31 6.79 -7.78
N LEU A 50 3.71 6.22 -6.63
CA LEU A 50 2.93 6.29 -5.41
C LEU A 50 2.71 7.74 -4.97
N ALA A 51 3.77 8.55 -4.96
CA ALA A 51 3.68 9.96 -4.56
C ALA A 51 2.73 10.75 -5.47
N ILE A 52 2.82 10.53 -6.77
CA ILE A 52 1.92 11.16 -7.76
C ILE A 52 0.48 10.75 -7.49
N MET A 53 0.24 9.47 -7.29
CA MET A 53 -1.09 8.91 -7.01
C MET A 53 -1.66 9.49 -5.71
N MET A 54 -0.84 9.61 -4.67
CA MET A 54 -1.26 10.22 -3.40
C MET A 54 -1.64 11.68 -3.56
N ASN A 55 -0.87 12.45 -4.35
CA ASN A 55 -1.21 13.83 -4.64
C ASN A 55 -2.57 13.96 -5.32
N GLU A 56 -2.85 13.09 -6.28
CA GLU A 56 -4.13 13.07 -6.98
C GLU A 56 -5.29 12.73 -6.04
N VAL A 57 -5.12 11.72 -5.19
CA VAL A 57 -6.15 11.27 -4.25
C VAL A 57 -6.46 12.36 -3.21
N VAL A 58 -5.42 13.00 -2.69
CA VAL A 58 -5.54 14.05 -1.66
C VAL A 58 -5.96 15.40 -2.25
N GLY A 59 -5.74 15.58 -3.55
CA GLY A 59 -5.97 16.88 -4.20
C GLY A 59 -4.87 17.88 -3.93
N TYR A 60 -3.66 17.42 -3.60
CA TYR A 60 -2.52 18.28 -3.38
C TYR A 60 -1.99 18.80 -4.73
N LYS A 61 -1.92 20.12 -4.85
CA LYS A 61 -1.47 20.79 -6.08
C LYS A 61 -0.04 21.30 -6.00
N GLY A 62 0.65 21.04 -4.91
CA GLY A 62 2.03 21.43 -4.74
C GLY A 62 2.99 20.56 -5.54
N ARG A 63 4.25 20.98 -5.55
CA ARG A 63 5.29 20.29 -6.29
C ARG A 63 5.94 19.21 -5.44
N LEU A 64 6.27 18.07 -6.08
CA LEU A 64 7.10 17.02 -5.50
C LEU A 64 8.56 17.30 -5.82
N ALA A 65 9.41 17.25 -4.81
CA ALA A 65 10.85 17.37 -4.95
C ALA A 65 11.52 16.06 -4.49
N PHE A 66 12.49 15.60 -5.27
CA PHE A 66 13.23 14.37 -4.95
C PHE A 66 14.63 14.73 -4.50
N ASP A 67 14.96 14.42 -3.26
CA ASP A 67 16.30 14.65 -2.69
C ASP A 67 17.20 13.46 -2.99
N THR A 68 17.89 13.53 -4.12
CA THR A 68 18.80 12.48 -4.58
C THR A 68 20.09 12.38 -3.79
N SER A 69 20.35 13.32 -2.85
CA SER A 69 21.46 13.20 -1.90
C SER A 69 21.21 12.11 -0.86
N LYS A 70 19.92 11.73 -0.69
CA LYS A 70 19.55 10.61 0.18
C LYS A 70 19.61 9.30 -0.59
N PRO A 71 20.08 8.21 0.04
CA PRO A 71 20.19 6.94 -0.66
C PRO A 71 18.81 6.35 -0.98
N ASP A 72 18.74 5.70 -2.13
CA ASP A 72 17.61 4.81 -2.44
C ASP A 72 17.74 3.53 -1.59
N GLY A 73 16.61 2.95 -1.25
CA GLY A 73 16.58 1.62 -0.65
C GLY A 73 16.75 0.53 -1.70
N MET A 74 16.28 -0.68 -1.41
CA MET A 74 16.30 -1.79 -2.37
C MET A 74 15.50 -1.41 -3.62
N THR A 75 16.04 -1.78 -4.79
CA THR A 75 15.41 -1.46 -6.09
C THR A 75 14.02 -2.08 -6.23
N LEU A 76 13.87 -3.31 -5.74
CA LEU A 76 12.60 -4.04 -5.78
C LEU A 76 12.42 -4.81 -4.47
N LYS A 77 11.21 -4.72 -3.92
CA LYS A 77 10.81 -5.49 -2.75
C LYS A 77 9.42 -6.06 -3.03
N LYS A 78 9.37 -7.36 -3.27
CA LYS A 78 8.14 -8.07 -3.62
C LYS A 78 8.11 -9.42 -2.92
N VAL A 79 6.93 -9.83 -2.46
CA VAL A 79 6.74 -11.16 -1.86
C VAL A 79 6.28 -12.17 -2.91
N ASP A 80 6.66 -13.43 -2.72
CA ASP A 80 6.18 -14.54 -3.54
C ASP A 80 4.83 -15.01 -2.98
N THR A 81 3.75 -14.77 -3.73
CA THR A 81 2.37 -15.10 -3.35
C THR A 81 1.88 -16.42 -3.95
N SER A 82 2.78 -17.25 -4.50
CA SER A 82 2.39 -18.47 -5.20
C SER A 82 1.55 -19.44 -4.35
N LYS A 83 1.81 -19.54 -3.05
CA LYS A 83 1.03 -20.38 -2.15
C LYS A 83 -0.42 -19.90 -2.03
N MET A 84 -0.63 -18.59 -1.83
CA MET A 84 -1.98 -18.02 -1.75
C MET A 84 -2.72 -18.14 -3.09
N ASP A 85 -2.02 -17.93 -4.20
CA ASP A 85 -2.58 -18.10 -5.54
C ASP A 85 -3.07 -19.54 -5.75
N ALA A 86 -2.27 -20.52 -5.32
CA ALA A 86 -2.63 -21.94 -5.42
C ALA A 86 -3.85 -22.28 -4.56
N LEU A 87 -4.05 -21.59 -3.43
CA LEU A 87 -5.23 -21.74 -2.57
C LEU A 87 -6.47 -21.03 -3.13
N GLY A 88 -6.30 -20.14 -4.10
CA GLY A 88 -7.39 -19.46 -4.77
C GLY A 88 -7.74 -18.07 -4.23
N TRP A 89 -6.86 -17.48 -3.42
CA TRP A 89 -7.07 -16.12 -2.91
C TRP A 89 -6.15 -15.10 -3.59
N LYS A 90 -6.70 -13.95 -3.91
CA LYS A 90 -5.96 -12.79 -4.42
C LYS A 90 -6.52 -11.51 -3.81
N ALA A 91 -5.65 -10.50 -3.67
CA ALA A 91 -6.06 -9.16 -3.26
C ALA A 91 -7.03 -8.58 -4.29
N ARG A 92 -8.04 -7.87 -3.80
CA ARG A 92 -9.13 -7.34 -4.65
C ARG A 92 -9.08 -5.84 -4.83
N THR A 93 -8.39 -5.13 -3.95
CA THR A 93 -8.43 -3.67 -3.91
C THR A 93 -7.22 -3.09 -4.64
N PRO A 94 -7.41 -2.44 -5.80
CA PRO A 94 -6.33 -1.72 -6.47
C PRO A 94 -5.77 -0.63 -5.56
N LEU A 95 -4.49 -0.30 -5.72
CA LEU A 95 -3.78 0.65 -4.87
C LEU A 95 -4.49 2.00 -4.79
N ARG A 96 -4.91 2.55 -5.93
CA ARG A 96 -5.63 3.83 -5.97
C ARG A 96 -6.91 3.80 -5.14
N GLU A 97 -7.71 2.75 -5.30
CA GLU A 97 -8.95 2.57 -4.53
C GLU A 97 -8.66 2.48 -3.04
N GLY A 98 -7.64 1.71 -2.65
CA GLY A 98 -7.21 1.60 -1.27
C GLY A 98 -6.78 2.94 -0.68
N LEU A 99 -6.01 3.73 -1.43
CA LEU A 99 -5.60 5.07 -1.01
C LEU A 99 -6.80 6.00 -0.82
N GLN A 100 -7.78 5.94 -1.72
CA GLN A 100 -9.02 6.73 -1.61
C GLN A 100 -9.78 6.38 -0.33
N LYS A 101 -9.92 5.10 -0.02
CA LYS A 101 -10.61 4.62 1.18
C LYS A 101 -9.89 5.05 2.46
N VAL A 102 -8.57 4.91 2.50
CA VAL A 102 -7.75 5.33 3.64
C VAL A 102 -7.85 6.85 3.84
N TYR A 103 -7.80 7.62 2.76
CA TYR A 103 -7.91 9.07 2.84
C TYR A 103 -9.29 9.50 3.35
N CYS A 104 -10.36 8.88 2.87
CA CYS A 104 -11.71 9.13 3.39
C CYS A 104 -11.81 8.83 4.89
N TRP A 105 -11.25 7.71 5.32
CA TRP A 105 -11.20 7.34 6.73
C TRP A 105 -10.41 8.39 7.55
N PHE A 106 -9.26 8.80 7.05
CA PHE A 106 -8.41 9.81 7.69
C PHE A 106 -9.16 11.13 7.88
N LEU A 107 -9.83 11.62 6.84
CA LEU A 107 -10.60 12.86 6.91
C LEU A 107 -11.72 12.78 7.96
N THR A 108 -12.46 11.68 7.95
CA THR A 108 -13.57 11.46 8.87
C THR A 108 -13.09 11.44 10.33
N ASN A 109 -12.00 10.73 10.61
CA ASN A 109 -11.49 10.56 11.98
C ASN A 109 -10.72 11.78 12.48
N ASN A 110 -9.98 12.48 11.61
CA ASN A 110 -9.27 13.69 11.99
C ASN A 110 -10.21 14.89 12.25
N ILE A 111 -11.25 15.04 11.44
CA ILE A 111 -12.25 16.08 11.63
C ILE A 111 -12.94 15.86 12.98
N SER A 112 -13.28 14.63 13.33
CA SER A 112 -13.88 14.28 14.61
C SER A 112 -12.98 14.64 15.81
N LYS A 113 -11.66 14.45 15.66
CA LYS A 113 -10.69 14.80 16.71
C LYS A 113 -10.54 16.32 16.87
N ASN A 114 -10.53 17.06 15.78
CA ASN A 114 -10.40 18.52 15.79
C ASN A 114 -11.65 19.20 16.38
N ASN A 115 -12.81 18.59 16.26
CA ASN A 115 -14.06 19.10 16.81
C ASN A 115 -14.24 18.81 18.33
N LYS A 116 -13.32 18.07 18.94
CA LYS A 116 -13.35 17.74 20.37
C LYS A 116 -12.43 18.62 21.23
N SER A 117 -11.76 19.56 20.62
CA SER A 117 -10.89 20.50 21.35
C SER A 117 -11.61 21.73 21.80
#